data_325bed6ee2bdc80041051625ce09d079
#
_entry.id   325bed6ee2bdc80041051625ce09d079
#
_cell.length_a   1.000
_cell.length_b   1.000
_cell.length_c   1.000
_cell.angle_alpha   90.00
_cell.angle_beta   90.00
_cell.angle_gamma   90.00
#
_symmetry.space_group_name_H-M   'P 1'
#
loop_
_entity.id
_entity.type
_entity.pdbx_description
1 polymer ?
#
loop_
_entity_poly.entity_id
_entity_poly.type
_entity_poly.pdbx_seq_one_letter_code
_entity_poly.pdbx_strand_id
1 'polypeptide(L)'
;QMGTLSKALGSYGGYVCGSQKLVDLLVNRARSFVYSTGLPPMSTASALAALEIIEQDPTLVDKPLAYAKQFCDRVGIPTPQSPIVPIIFGDNDTVIAVSEKLANEGFLVSAIRPPTVPDNTARLRIAFNASHKTADIDRLADLICLAKKEYGIV
;
A
#
# COMPACT_ATOMS: atom_id res chain seq x y z
N GLN A 1 14.73 -1.84 -14.45
CA GLN A 1 13.77 -1.71 -13.33
C GLN A 1 13.15 -0.32 -13.34
N MET A 2 11.90 -0.22 -12.95
CA MET A 2 11.22 1.07 -12.79
C MET A 2 10.44 1.11 -11.48
N GLY A 3 10.31 2.29 -10.91
CA GLY A 3 9.56 2.48 -9.68
C GLY A 3 9.05 3.90 -9.52
N THR A 4 8.25 4.11 -8.48
CA THR A 4 7.72 5.44 -8.13
C THR A 4 8.37 5.94 -6.84
N LEU A 5 8.60 7.24 -6.78
CA LEU A 5 9.13 7.93 -5.59
C LEU A 5 8.01 8.43 -4.66
N SER A 6 6.74 8.33 -5.10
CA SER A 6 5.58 8.94 -4.44
C SER A 6 4.83 8.02 -3.47
N LYS A 7 5.36 6.85 -3.16
CA LYS A 7 4.79 5.89 -2.21
C LYS A 7 5.69 5.74 -0.99
N ALA A 8 6.39 4.63 -0.84
CA ALA A 8 7.25 4.35 0.32
C ALA A 8 8.32 5.42 0.57
N LEU A 9 8.84 6.06 -0.50
CA LEU A 9 9.85 7.11 -0.38
C LEU A 9 9.28 8.50 -0.06
N GLY A 10 7.95 8.65 0.01
CA GLY A 10 7.28 9.88 0.47
C GLY A 10 7.61 11.14 -0.34
N SER A 11 8.05 10.99 -1.62
CA SER A 11 8.46 12.06 -2.49
C SER A 11 7.53 12.18 -3.72
N TYR A 12 8.03 12.68 -4.84
CA TYR A 12 7.30 12.82 -6.10
C TYR A 12 8.14 12.34 -7.27
N GLY A 13 7.49 11.69 -8.25
CA GLY A 13 8.11 11.26 -9.50
C GLY A 13 8.28 9.75 -9.63
N GLY A 14 9.10 9.37 -10.59
CA GLY A 14 9.44 8.00 -10.89
C GLY A 14 10.87 7.87 -11.39
N TYR A 15 11.36 6.66 -11.46
CA TYR A 15 12.70 6.38 -11.95
C TYR A 15 12.71 5.13 -12.84
N VAL A 16 13.69 5.07 -13.71
CA VAL A 16 14.07 3.88 -14.47
C VAL A 16 15.56 3.65 -14.29
N CYS A 17 15.91 2.44 -13.88
CA CYS A 17 17.30 1.98 -13.77
C CYS A 17 17.56 0.88 -14.80
N GLY A 18 18.73 0.95 -15.45
CA GLY A 18 19.13 -0.04 -16.44
C GLY A 18 20.55 0.18 -16.95
N SER A 19 20.91 -0.49 -18.03
CA SER A 19 22.21 -0.28 -18.69
C SER A 19 22.31 1.16 -19.23
N GLN A 20 23.54 1.68 -19.36
CA GLN A 20 23.76 3.00 -19.92
C GLN A 20 23.09 3.16 -21.30
N LYS A 21 23.15 2.13 -22.15
CA LYS A 21 22.49 2.13 -23.47
C LYS A 21 20.98 2.32 -23.37
N LEU A 22 20.32 1.73 -22.36
CA LEU A 22 18.90 1.92 -22.13
C LEU A 22 18.60 3.35 -21.64
N VAL A 23 19.41 3.87 -20.71
CA VAL A 23 19.26 5.25 -20.21
C VAL A 23 19.43 6.25 -21.36
N ASP A 24 20.46 6.11 -22.17
CA ASP A 24 20.73 6.96 -23.34
C ASP A 24 19.57 6.90 -24.35
N LEU A 25 19.02 5.71 -24.58
CA LEU A 25 17.84 5.54 -25.43
C LEU A 25 16.63 6.31 -24.88
N LEU A 26 16.35 6.16 -23.59
CA LEU A 26 15.21 6.84 -22.96
C LEU A 26 15.35 8.36 -22.96
N VAL A 27 16.54 8.88 -22.65
CA VAL A 27 16.83 10.31 -22.68
C VAL A 27 16.59 10.92 -24.08
N ASN A 28 16.85 10.15 -25.14
CA ASN A 28 16.73 10.65 -26.52
C ASN A 28 15.39 10.30 -27.20
N ARG A 29 14.64 9.29 -26.70
CA ARG A 29 13.47 8.76 -27.43
C ARG A 29 12.20 8.68 -26.59
N ALA A 30 12.27 8.71 -25.25
CA ALA A 30 11.07 8.66 -24.41
C ALA A 30 10.36 10.01 -24.43
N ARG A 31 9.30 10.14 -25.22
CA ARG A 31 8.58 11.42 -25.41
C ARG A 31 8.06 12.00 -24.10
N SER A 32 7.56 11.18 -23.20
CA SER A 32 7.09 11.59 -21.88
C SER A 32 8.21 12.14 -20.97
N PHE A 33 9.46 11.78 -21.23
CA PHE A 33 10.62 12.34 -20.55
C PHE A 33 11.14 13.60 -21.27
N VAL A 34 11.36 13.50 -22.58
CA VAL A 34 11.95 14.59 -23.40
C VAL A 34 11.14 15.88 -23.36
N TYR A 35 9.80 15.77 -23.35
CA TYR A 35 8.88 16.89 -23.39
C TYR A 35 8.26 17.24 -22.01
N SER A 36 8.80 16.68 -20.93
CA SER A 36 8.37 17.01 -19.56
C SER A 36 9.36 17.91 -18.85
N THR A 37 8.84 18.79 -18.00
CA THR A 37 9.68 19.57 -17.10
C THR A 37 10.34 18.66 -16.08
N GLY A 38 11.61 18.91 -15.77
CA GLY A 38 12.36 18.15 -14.75
C GLY A 38 11.72 18.25 -13.38
N LEU A 39 11.96 17.22 -12.55
CA LEU A 39 11.48 17.21 -11.17
C LEU A 39 12.09 18.36 -10.36
N PRO A 40 11.33 18.96 -9.42
CA PRO A 40 11.88 19.92 -8.48
C PRO A 40 13.06 19.29 -7.70
N PRO A 41 14.19 20.02 -7.52
CA PRO A 41 15.36 19.49 -6.80
C PRO A 41 15.02 18.96 -5.39
N MET A 42 14.07 19.59 -4.70
CA MET A 42 13.60 19.15 -3.38
C MET A 42 12.98 17.74 -3.40
N SER A 43 12.29 17.38 -4.47
CA SER A 43 11.72 16.02 -4.60
C SER A 43 12.81 14.96 -4.75
N THR A 44 13.86 15.27 -5.52
CA THR A 44 15.01 14.37 -5.66
C THR A 44 15.79 14.25 -4.35
N ALA A 45 16.03 15.36 -3.67
CA ALA A 45 16.72 15.36 -2.36
C ALA A 45 15.92 14.59 -1.30
N SER A 46 14.59 14.76 -1.25
CA SER A 46 13.71 13.99 -0.35
C SER A 46 13.75 12.49 -0.63
N ALA A 47 13.72 12.09 -1.92
CA ALA A 47 13.81 10.68 -2.28
C ALA A 47 15.18 10.07 -1.91
N LEU A 48 16.27 10.82 -2.10
CA LEU A 48 17.61 10.39 -1.73
C LEU A 48 17.72 10.19 -0.20
N ALA A 49 17.28 11.16 0.58
CA ALA A 49 17.25 11.06 2.05
C ALA A 49 16.42 9.86 2.54
N ALA A 50 15.28 9.58 1.89
CA ALA A 50 14.46 8.41 2.21
C ALA A 50 15.20 7.08 1.92
N LEU A 51 15.96 7.01 0.82
CA LEU A 51 16.79 5.84 0.51
C LEU A 51 17.90 5.65 1.55
N GLU A 52 18.60 6.71 1.93
CA GLU A 52 19.64 6.67 2.98
C GLU A 52 19.08 6.17 4.32
N ILE A 53 17.86 6.61 4.71
CA ILE A 53 17.18 6.13 5.91
C ILE A 53 16.89 4.63 5.82
N ILE A 54 16.40 4.14 4.69
CA ILE A 54 16.10 2.72 4.47
C ILE A 54 17.39 1.87 4.50
N GLU A 55 18.48 2.36 3.93
CA GLU A 55 19.78 1.69 3.94
C GLU A 55 20.36 1.60 5.37
N GLN A 56 20.15 2.63 6.21
CA GLN A 56 20.60 2.67 7.59
C GLN A 56 19.74 1.84 8.56
N ASP A 57 18.44 1.70 8.28
CA ASP A 57 17.51 0.89 9.08
C ASP A 57 16.68 -0.08 8.20
N PRO A 58 17.23 -1.26 7.85
CA PRO A 58 16.52 -2.27 7.09
C PRO A 58 15.22 -2.76 7.75
N THR A 59 15.04 -2.58 9.07
CA THR A 59 13.82 -3.00 9.77
C THR A 59 12.60 -2.23 9.30
N LEU A 60 12.76 -1.05 8.71
CA LEU A 60 11.67 -0.28 8.11
C LEU A 60 11.01 -1.01 6.93
N VAL A 61 11.75 -1.88 6.24
CA VAL A 61 11.22 -2.70 5.14
C VAL A 61 10.49 -3.93 5.67
N ASP A 62 10.99 -4.53 6.75
CA ASP A 62 10.46 -5.78 7.31
C ASP A 62 9.19 -5.56 8.15
N LYS A 63 9.12 -4.46 8.91
CA LYS A 63 7.98 -4.15 9.80
C LYS A 63 6.61 -4.22 9.11
N PRO A 64 6.38 -3.61 7.95
CA PRO A 64 5.07 -3.67 7.30
C PRO A 64 4.63 -5.10 6.93
N LEU A 65 5.57 -5.95 6.53
CA LEU A 65 5.31 -7.36 6.22
C LEU A 65 5.01 -8.15 7.50
N ALA A 66 5.76 -7.91 8.58
CA ALA A 66 5.50 -8.53 9.88
C ALA A 66 4.11 -8.15 10.43
N TYR A 67 3.70 -6.89 10.27
CA TYR A 67 2.38 -6.42 10.65
C TYR A 67 1.26 -7.03 9.79
N ALA A 68 1.47 -7.15 8.48
CA ALA A 68 0.53 -7.85 7.61
C ALA A 68 0.38 -9.31 8.03
N LYS A 69 1.49 -9.98 8.36
CA LYS A 69 1.46 -11.36 8.87
C LYS A 69 0.71 -11.46 10.20
N GLN A 70 1.02 -10.63 11.20
CA GLN A 70 0.34 -10.59 12.50
C GLN A 70 -1.18 -10.42 12.33
N PHE A 71 -1.59 -9.49 11.47
CA PHE A 71 -3.00 -9.27 11.16
C PHE A 71 -3.64 -10.49 10.51
N CYS A 72 -3.00 -11.08 9.50
CA CYS A 72 -3.54 -12.24 8.78
C CYS A 72 -3.65 -13.49 9.69
N ASP A 73 -2.65 -13.73 10.53
CA ASP A 73 -2.68 -14.84 11.52
C ASP A 73 -3.87 -14.69 12.46
N ARG A 74 -4.18 -13.45 12.92
CA ARG A 74 -5.29 -13.20 13.84
C ARG A 74 -6.66 -13.27 13.16
N VAL A 75 -6.77 -12.82 11.90
CA VAL A 75 -8.02 -12.89 11.12
C VAL A 75 -8.27 -14.28 10.53
N GLY A 76 -7.28 -15.17 10.55
CA GLY A 76 -7.37 -16.54 10.02
C GLY A 76 -7.35 -16.59 8.48
N ILE A 77 -6.56 -15.72 7.84
CA ILE A 77 -6.43 -15.66 6.37
C ILE A 77 -4.96 -15.86 5.95
N PRO A 78 -4.71 -16.33 4.70
CA PRO A 78 -3.35 -16.46 4.20
C PRO A 78 -2.58 -15.14 4.21
N THR A 79 -1.32 -15.18 4.62
CA THR A 79 -0.43 -14.02 4.61
C THR A 79 -0.03 -13.67 3.18
N PRO A 80 -0.25 -12.41 2.71
CA PRO A 80 0.18 -11.99 1.39
C PRO A 80 1.70 -11.76 1.34
N GLN A 81 2.24 -11.71 0.12
CA GLN A 81 3.66 -11.37 -0.12
C GLN A 81 3.93 -9.86 -0.13
N SER A 82 2.99 -9.05 0.35
CA SER A 82 3.10 -7.60 0.39
C SER A 82 2.43 -7.05 1.66
N PRO A 83 2.74 -5.81 2.08
CA PRO A 83 2.09 -5.18 3.22
C PRO A 83 0.64 -4.73 2.93
N ILE A 84 0.04 -5.16 1.82
CA ILE A 84 -1.34 -4.86 1.45
C ILE A 84 -2.18 -6.12 1.59
N VAL A 85 -3.19 -6.07 2.46
CA VAL A 85 -4.08 -7.19 2.76
C VAL A 85 -5.49 -6.86 2.26
N PRO A 86 -6.02 -7.61 1.28
CA PRO A 86 -7.41 -7.48 0.86
C PRO A 86 -8.33 -8.31 1.75
N ILE A 87 -9.45 -7.74 2.20
CA ILE A 87 -10.55 -8.47 2.84
C ILE A 87 -11.76 -8.35 1.93
N ILE A 88 -12.11 -9.44 1.26
CA ILE A 88 -13.19 -9.48 0.26
C ILE A 88 -14.52 -9.67 0.97
N PHE A 89 -15.46 -8.74 0.75
CA PHE A 89 -16.85 -8.83 1.20
C PHE A 89 -17.80 -9.16 0.05
N GLY A 90 -17.40 -8.90 -1.20
CA GLY A 90 -18.18 -9.19 -2.41
C GLY A 90 -19.09 -8.04 -2.79
N ASP A 91 -19.98 -7.63 -1.90
CA ASP A 91 -20.98 -6.59 -2.13
C ASP A 91 -20.46 -5.17 -1.85
N ASN A 92 -20.93 -4.19 -2.64
CA ASN A 92 -20.51 -2.79 -2.56
C ASN A 92 -21.00 -2.10 -1.28
N ASP A 93 -22.27 -2.31 -0.94
CA ASP A 93 -22.88 -1.63 0.20
C ASP A 93 -22.29 -2.17 1.52
N THR A 94 -22.05 -3.46 1.57
CA THR A 94 -21.38 -4.12 2.70
C THR A 94 -19.98 -3.55 2.93
N VAL A 95 -19.16 -3.45 1.89
CA VAL A 95 -17.78 -2.96 2.07
C VAL A 95 -17.73 -1.49 2.47
N ILE A 96 -18.69 -0.68 2.02
CA ILE A 96 -18.82 0.72 2.43
C ILE A 96 -19.21 0.78 3.91
N ALA A 97 -20.26 0.06 4.31
CA ALA A 97 -20.74 0.05 5.70
C ALA A 97 -19.65 -0.39 6.68
N VAL A 98 -18.85 -1.42 6.32
CA VAL A 98 -17.73 -1.86 7.16
C VAL A 98 -16.62 -0.79 7.20
N SER A 99 -16.29 -0.16 6.07
CA SER A 99 -15.30 0.94 6.03
C SER A 99 -15.71 2.11 6.94
N GLU A 100 -16.98 2.49 6.93
CA GLU A 100 -17.53 3.55 7.78
C GLU A 100 -17.51 3.17 9.27
N LYS A 101 -17.87 1.92 9.62
CA LYS A 101 -17.77 1.41 10.99
C LYS A 101 -16.32 1.47 11.49
N LEU A 102 -15.35 1.07 10.66
CA LEU A 102 -13.93 1.15 10.99
C LEU A 102 -13.46 2.60 11.17
N ALA A 103 -13.94 3.52 10.35
CA ALA A 103 -13.64 4.95 10.48
C ALA A 103 -14.14 5.54 11.81
N ASN A 104 -15.33 5.15 12.27
CA ASN A 104 -15.87 5.53 13.57
C ASN A 104 -15.04 4.97 14.74
N GLU A 105 -14.36 3.85 14.53
CA GLU A 105 -13.41 3.25 15.47
C GLU A 105 -11.97 3.82 15.34
N GLY A 106 -11.77 4.82 14.46
CA GLY A 106 -10.49 5.48 14.26
C GLY A 106 -9.57 4.82 13.22
N PHE A 107 -10.08 3.89 12.41
CA PHE A 107 -9.32 3.21 11.37
C PHE A 107 -9.76 3.66 9.97
N LEU A 108 -8.90 4.38 9.27
CA LEU A 108 -9.13 4.75 7.88
C LEU A 108 -8.74 3.60 6.94
N VAL A 109 -9.71 2.82 6.49
CA VAL A 109 -9.52 1.67 5.59
C VAL A 109 -10.29 1.89 4.30
N SER A 110 -9.59 1.77 3.15
CA SER A 110 -10.20 2.03 1.83
C SER A 110 -11.13 0.90 1.39
N ALA A 111 -12.38 1.24 1.06
CA ALA A 111 -13.31 0.36 0.35
C ALA A 111 -13.02 0.41 -1.16
N ILE A 112 -12.61 -0.70 -1.76
CA ILE A 112 -12.31 -0.84 -3.18
C ILE A 112 -13.46 -1.59 -3.85
N ARG A 113 -14.01 -1.00 -4.92
CA ARG A 113 -15.22 -1.47 -5.59
C ARG A 113 -15.03 -1.49 -7.12
N PRO A 114 -15.88 -2.19 -7.87
CA PRO A 114 -15.94 -2.03 -9.31
C PRO A 114 -16.04 -0.55 -9.75
N PRO A 115 -15.43 -0.14 -10.85
CA PRO A 115 -14.69 -0.95 -11.82
C PRO A 115 -13.21 -1.19 -11.45
N THR A 116 -12.74 -0.74 -10.30
CA THR A 116 -11.33 -0.92 -9.85
C THR A 116 -11.00 -2.40 -9.59
N VAL A 117 -12.00 -3.17 -9.20
CA VAL A 117 -11.95 -4.62 -9.02
C VAL A 117 -13.10 -5.26 -9.78
N PRO A 118 -13.06 -6.58 -10.11
CA PRO A 118 -14.17 -7.27 -10.76
C PRO A 118 -15.48 -7.20 -9.95
N ASP A 119 -16.62 -7.37 -10.62
CA ASP A 119 -17.92 -7.44 -9.97
C ASP A 119 -17.96 -8.55 -8.91
N ASN A 120 -18.72 -8.32 -7.85
CA ASN A 120 -18.84 -9.23 -6.70
C ASN A 120 -17.52 -9.52 -5.97
N THR A 121 -16.53 -8.65 -6.11
CA THR A 121 -15.23 -8.76 -5.41
C THR A 121 -14.86 -7.48 -4.66
N ALA A 122 -15.85 -6.67 -4.28
CA ALA A 122 -15.65 -5.48 -3.46
C ALA A 122 -14.93 -5.87 -2.15
N ARG A 123 -13.96 -5.06 -1.75
CA ARG A 123 -13.06 -5.42 -0.66
C ARG A 123 -12.56 -4.21 0.12
N LEU A 124 -12.18 -4.42 1.35
CA LEU A 124 -11.31 -3.50 2.06
C LEU A 124 -9.87 -3.72 1.60
N ARG A 125 -9.12 -2.63 1.44
CA ARG A 125 -7.68 -2.65 1.21
C ARG A 125 -6.97 -2.11 2.45
N ILE A 126 -6.45 -3.00 3.25
CA ILE A 126 -5.66 -2.65 4.42
C ILE A 126 -4.20 -2.57 3.99
N ALA A 127 -3.53 -1.44 4.29
CA ALA A 127 -2.13 -1.22 3.96
C ALA A 127 -1.34 -0.93 5.24
N PHE A 128 -0.36 -1.76 5.52
CA PHE A 128 0.51 -1.60 6.69
C PHE A 128 1.75 -0.77 6.34
N ASN A 129 2.20 0.02 7.31
CA ASN A 129 3.45 0.79 7.22
C ASN A 129 4.26 0.66 8.53
N ALA A 130 5.50 1.11 8.52
CA ALA A 130 6.42 0.92 9.63
C ALA A 130 6.10 1.73 10.89
N SER A 131 5.21 2.74 10.81
CA SER A 131 4.82 3.58 11.95
C SER A 131 3.59 3.08 12.71
N HIS A 132 2.91 2.02 12.24
CA HIS A 132 1.81 1.42 12.97
C HIS A 132 2.26 0.79 14.29
N LYS A 133 1.35 0.70 15.24
CA LYS A 133 1.58 0.05 16.55
C LYS A 133 0.93 -1.34 16.56
N THR A 134 1.59 -2.31 17.13
CA THR A 134 1.09 -3.69 17.29
C THR A 134 -0.31 -3.75 17.89
N ALA A 135 -0.60 -2.93 18.92
CA ALA A 135 -1.90 -2.89 19.56
C ALA A 135 -3.03 -2.41 18.61
N ASP A 136 -2.72 -1.46 17.70
CA ASP A 136 -3.70 -0.98 16.72
C ASP A 136 -3.98 -2.06 15.66
N ILE A 137 -2.96 -2.86 15.31
CA ILE A 137 -3.09 -3.97 14.37
C ILE A 137 -3.99 -5.07 14.97
N ASP A 138 -3.77 -5.41 16.24
CA ASP A 138 -4.59 -6.40 16.95
C ASP A 138 -6.05 -5.93 17.05
N ARG A 139 -6.27 -4.67 17.41
CA ARG A 139 -7.61 -4.08 17.50
C ARG A 139 -8.31 -4.06 16.12
N LEU A 140 -7.59 -3.69 15.05
CA LEU A 140 -8.15 -3.72 13.70
C LEU A 140 -8.53 -5.15 13.30
N ALA A 141 -7.69 -6.13 13.61
CA ALA A 141 -7.99 -7.53 13.32
C ALA A 141 -9.25 -8.02 14.03
N ASP A 142 -9.43 -7.65 15.31
CA ASP A 142 -10.65 -7.99 16.07
C ASP A 142 -11.90 -7.38 15.45
N LEU A 143 -11.84 -6.10 15.04
CA LEU A 143 -12.95 -5.42 14.35
C LEU A 143 -13.28 -6.08 13.01
N ILE A 144 -12.27 -6.52 12.25
CA ILE A 144 -12.48 -7.25 10.99
C ILE A 144 -13.11 -8.62 11.25
N CYS A 145 -12.68 -9.35 12.28
CA CYS A 145 -13.30 -10.63 12.67
C CYS A 145 -14.79 -10.43 13.02
N LEU A 146 -15.12 -9.38 13.76
CA LEU A 146 -16.52 -9.05 14.09
C LEU A 146 -17.33 -8.73 12.82
N ALA A 147 -16.77 -7.90 11.91
CA ALA A 147 -17.44 -7.59 10.66
C ALA A 147 -17.63 -8.84 9.77
N LYS A 148 -16.61 -9.68 9.62
CA LYS A 148 -16.74 -10.96 8.88
C LYS A 148 -17.88 -11.80 9.43
N LYS A 149 -17.97 -11.95 10.75
CA LYS A 149 -19.01 -12.71 11.42
C LYS A 149 -20.41 -12.10 11.21
N GLU A 150 -20.54 -10.78 11.30
CA GLU A 150 -21.81 -10.05 11.10
C GLU A 150 -22.35 -10.23 9.67
N TYR A 151 -21.48 -10.22 8.67
CA TYR A 151 -21.85 -10.35 7.26
C TYR A 151 -21.72 -11.79 6.70
N GLY A 152 -21.47 -12.80 7.55
CA GLY A 152 -21.40 -14.21 7.13
C GLY A 152 -20.22 -14.55 6.21
N ILE A 153 -19.13 -13.81 6.32
CA ILE A 153 -17.90 -14.06 5.56
C ILE A 153 -17.02 -15.04 6.34
N VAL A 154 -16.69 -16.17 5.71
CA VAL A 154 -15.82 -17.21 6.29
C VAL A 154 -14.35 -16.89 6.10
#